data_cbb483778612436575ab8e53ada114a6
#
_entry.id   cbb483778612436575ab8e53ada114a6
#
_cell.length_a   1.000
_cell.length_b   1.000
_cell.length_c   1.000
_cell.angle_alpha   90.00
_cell.angle_beta   90.00
_cell.angle_gamma   90.00
#
_symmetry.space_group_name_H-M   'P 1'
#
loop_
_entity.id
_entity.type
_entity.pdbx_description
1 polymer ?
#
loop_
_entity_poly.entity_id
_entity_poly.type
_entity_poly.pdbx_seq_one_letter_code
_entity_poly.pdbx_strand_id
1 'polypeptide(L)'
;MKVLNGMFLCVLTLVVGCGTSDVSAPVASSQPSPEGAQFVATTEPANAVPVGTARESAQDEQEVTLVGRIGGSTEPFVNGLAAFTIVDPKVPHCSADEGCPTPWDYCCTQDQVKGNIATVKVVDGAGKPITGDARQLLGVKELSTVVIQGKATRDDQGNLTVAATTVFVRPGE
;
A
#
# COMPACT_ATOMS: atom_id res chain seq x y z
N MET A 1 -16.27 81.42 22.20
CA MET A 1 -15.19 80.90 23.05
C MET A 1 -14.78 79.58 22.43
N LYS A 2 -13.46 79.35 22.39
CA LYS A 2 -12.77 78.44 21.41
C LYS A 2 -13.17 77.03 21.43
N VAL A 3 -13.59 76.51 20.25
CA VAL A 3 -13.81 75.10 19.92
C VAL A 3 -12.47 74.53 19.43
N LEU A 4 -11.92 73.51 20.07
CA LEU A 4 -10.73 72.85 19.61
C LEU A 4 -11.08 71.51 18.95
N ASN A 5 -10.84 71.51 17.65
CA ASN A 5 -11.12 70.39 16.75
C ASN A 5 -9.99 69.32 16.91
N GLY A 6 -10.32 68.17 17.41
CA GLY A 6 -9.40 67.02 17.49
C GLY A 6 -9.63 66.09 16.32
N MET A 7 -8.76 66.13 15.34
CA MET A 7 -8.72 65.24 14.18
C MET A 7 -8.10 63.91 14.56
N PHE A 8 -8.91 62.88 14.64
CA PHE A 8 -8.45 61.49 14.93
C PHE A 8 -8.04 60.83 13.62
N LEU A 9 -6.73 60.66 13.44
CA LEU A 9 -6.14 60.01 12.28
C LEU A 9 -6.20 58.49 12.46
N CYS A 10 -7.12 57.83 11.73
CA CYS A 10 -7.24 56.39 11.76
C CYS A 10 -6.19 55.77 10.82
N VAL A 11 -5.12 55.20 11.37
CA VAL A 11 -4.11 54.47 10.62
C VAL A 11 -4.62 53.06 10.36
N LEU A 12 -4.97 52.78 9.11
CA LEU A 12 -5.41 51.46 8.64
C LEU A 12 -4.17 50.64 8.31
N THR A 13 -3.76 49.75 9.22
CA THR A 13 -2.67 48.79 8.97
C THR A 13 -3.24 47.57 8.19
N LEU A 14 -2.90 47.51 6.91
CA LEU A 14 -3.10 46.32 6.06
C LEU A 14 -2.14 45.21 6.50
N VAL A 15 -2.64 44.19 7.17
CA VAL A 15 -1.90 42.95 7.42
C VAL A 15 -2.06 42.08 6.19
N VAL A 16 -1.01 42.02 5.36
CA VAL A 16 -0.87 41.04 4.28
C VAL A 16 -0.51 39.70 4.92
N GLY A 17 -1.50 38.85 5.13
CA GLY A 17 -1.29 37.47 5.53
C GLY A 17 -0.75 36.66 4.35
N CYS A 18 0.54 36.32 4.36
CA CYS A 18 1.09 35.26 3.53
C CYS A 18 0.46 33.93 3.98
N GLY A 19 -0.52 33.46 3.22
CA GLY A 19 -1.01 32.09 3.35
C GLY A 19 0.08 31.16 2.84
N THR A 20 0.82 30.53 3.75
CA THR A 20 1.62 29.33 3.44
C THR A 20 0.64 28.22 3.13
N SER A 21 0.55 27.86 1.85
CA SER A 21 -0.10 26.62 1.44
C SER A 21 0.78 25.48 1.95
N ASP A 22 0.42 24.95 3.11
CA ASP A 22 0.91 23.63 3.55
C ASP A 22 0.47 22.61 2.52
N VAL A 23 1.39 22.28 1.61
CA VAL A 23 1.31 21.05 0.82
C VAL A 23 1.63 19.93 1.80
N SER A 24 0.62 19.51 2.56
CA SER A 24 0.70 18.28 3.34
C SER A 24 0.93 17.15 2.36
N ALA A 25 2.13 16.59 2.36
CA ALA A 25 2.39 15.30 1.74
C ALA A 25 1.35 14.30 2.29
N PRO A 26 0.76 13.43 1.45
CA PRO A 26 -0.22 12.47 1.91
C PRO A 26 0.41 11.58 2.99
N VAL A 27 0.01 11.80 4.24
CA VAL A 27 0.36 10.91 5.35
C VAL A 27 -0.29 9.58 4.99
N ALA A 28 0.51 8.52 4.86
CA ALA A 28 0.00 7.18 4.63
C ALA A 28 -0.97 6.84 5.75
N SER A 29 -2.26 6.87 5.43
CA SER A 29 -3.33 6.54 6.36
C SER A 29 -3.19 5.06 6.71
N SER A 30 -3.04 4.76 8.00
CA SER A 30 -3.02 3.38 8.51
C SER A 30 -4.41 2.73 8.51
N GLN A 31 -5.41 3.41 7.99
CA GLN A 31 -6.78 2.93 7.87
C GLN A 31 -7.20 2.91 6.40
N PRO A 32 -7.98 1.89 5.97
CA PRO A 32 -8.50 1.84 4.63
C PRO A 32 -9.46 3.00 4.36
N SER A 33 -9.52 3.44 3.10
CA SER A 33 -10.54 4.42 2.68
C SER A 33 -11.96 3.81 2.80
N PRO A 34 -13.02 4.63 2.84
CA PRO A 34 -14.39 4.12 2.84
C PRO A 34 -14.68 3.18 1.66
N GLU A 35 -14.16 3.50 0.48
CA GLU A 35 -14.30 2.66 -0.73
C GLU A 35 -13.48 1.37 -0.62
N GLY A 36 -12.35 1.41 0.05
CA GLY A 36 -11.45 0.28 0.23
C GLY A 36 -11.88 -0.68 1.33
N ALA A 37 -12.66 -0.20 2.31
CA ALA A 37 -13.08 -1.00 3.47
C ALA A 37 -13.79 -2.31 3.07
N GLN A 38 -14.49 -2.34 1.95
CA GLN A 38 -15.16 -3.55 1.43
C GLN A 38 -14.18 -4.67 1.02
N PHE A 39 -12.93 -4.34 0.73
CA PHE A 39 -11.89 -5.29 0.35
C PHE A 39 -11.03 -5.72 1.55
N VAL A 40 -11.17 -5.06 2.71
CA VAL A 40 -10.35 -5.33 3.89
C VAL A 40 -11.13 -6.19 4.88
N ALA A 41 -10.61 -7.41 5.12
CA ALA A 41 -11.18 -8.31 6.10
C ALA A 41 -10.86 -7.85 7.53
N THR A 42 -11.79 -8.01 8.45
CA THR A 42 -11.61 -7.77 9.89
C THR A 42 -11.05 -8.97 10.64
N THR A 43 -11.10 -10.15 10.02
CA THR A 43 -10.59 -11.40 10.58
C THR A 43 -9.64 -12.05 9.58
N GLU A 44 -8.53 -12.57 10.05
CA GLU A 44 -7.53 -13.23 9.20
C GLU A 44 -8.13 -14.47 8.54
N PRO A 45 -8.07 -14.57 7.19
CA PRO A 45 -8.47 -15.76 6.47
C PRO A 45 -7.64 -16.98 6.89
N ALA A 46 -8.31 -18.11 7.08
CA ALA A 46 -7.65 -19.36 7.46
C ALA A 46 -6.87 -19.98 6.28
N ASN A 47 -5.94 -20.88 6.62
CA ASN A 47 -5.18 -21.70 5.67
C ASN A 47 -4.34 -20.88 4.68
N ALA A 48 -3.86 -19.72 5.06
CA ALA A 48 -2.95 -18.94 4.25
C ALA A 48 -1.62 -19.70 4.05
N VAL A 49 -1.22 -19.85 2.80
CA VAL A 49 0.08 -20.43 2.44
C VAL A 49 1.07 -19.35 2.05
N PRO A 50 2.37 -19.51 2.35
CA PRO A 50 3.40 -18.58 1.92
C PRO A 50 3.47 -18.44 0.38
N VAL A 51 3.87 -17.25 -0.10
CA VAL A 51 3.95 -16.94 -1.53
C VAL A 51 4.80 -17.96 -2.30
N GLY A 52 5.95 -18.36 -1.76
CA GLY A 52 6.83 -19.33 -2.42
C GLY A 52 6.15 -20.68 -2.62
N THR A 53 5.42 -21.18 -1.61
CA THR A 53 4.64 -22.41 -1.71
C THR A 53 3.55 -22.31 -2.79
N ALA A 54 2.83 -21.18 -2.83
CA ALA A 54 1.81 -20.97 -3.87
C ALA A 54 2.43 -20.85 -5.27
N ARG A 55 3.61 -20.23 -5.40
CA ARG A 55 4.31 -20.19 -6.68
C ARG A 55 4.64 -21.57 -7.24
N GLU A 56 4.92 -22.54 -6.38
CA GLU A 56 5.23 -23.91 -6.79
C GLU A 56 3.97 -24.73 -7.13
N SER A 57 2.86 -24.51 -6.41
CA SER A 57 1.71 -25.43 -6.40
C SER A 57 0.40 -24.87 -6.95
N ALA A 58 0.17 -23.55 -6.93
CA ALA A 58 -1.10 -22.98 -7.36
C ALA A 58 -1.31 -23.16 -8.87
N GLN A 59 -2.50 -23.61 -9.23
CA GLN A 59 -2.94 -23.76 -10.62
C GLN A 59 -3.54 -22.44 -11.13
N ASP A 60 -3.55 -22.25 -12.45
CA ASP A 60 -4.28 -21.15 -13.07
C ASP A 60 -5.78 -21.25 -12.72
N GLU A 61 -6.42 -20.09 -12.52
CA GLU A 61 -7.84 -19.97 -12.10
C GLU A 61 -8.18 -20.61 -10.72
N GLN A 62 -7.19 -21.05 -9.94
CA GLN A 62 -7.41 -21.62 -8.59
C GLN A 62 -7.67 -20.51 -7.55
N GLU A 63 -8.66 -20.76 -6.67
CA GLU A 63 -8.82 -19.94 -5.45
C GLU A 63 -7.67 -20.22 -4.48
N VAL A 64 -7.04 -19.15 -4.01
CA VAL A 64 -5.88 -19.20 -3.12
C VAL A 64 -6.04 -18.25 -1.94
N THR A 65 -5.40 -18.62 -0.82
CA THR A 65 -5.19 -17.73 0.31
C THR A 65 -3.70 -17.65 0.56
N LEU A 66 -3.09 -16.49 0.35
CA LEU A 66 -1.64 -16.28 0.44
C LEU A 66 -1.28 -15.37 1.60
N VAL A 67 -0.15 -15.65 2.25
CA VAL A 67 0.50 -14.69 3.15
C VAL A 67 1.80 -14.22 2.52
N GLY A 68 2.01 -12.88 2.54
CA GLY A 68 3.21 -12.24 2.04
C GLY A 68 3.45 -10.88 2.66
N ARG A 69 4.64 -10.34 2.46
CA ARG A 69 5.04 -8.99 2.88
C ARG A 69 5.16 -8.10 1.65
N ILE A 70 4.58 -6.90 1.70
CA ILE A 70 4.59 -5.95 0.57
C ILE A 70 6.02 -5.47 0.31
N GLY A 71 6.52 -5.69 -0.90
CA GLY A 71 7.89 -5.37 -1.29
C GLY A 71 8.36 -6.16 -2.51
N GLY A 72 9.68 -6.31 -2.64
CA GLY A 72 10.33 -7.05 -3.73
C GLY A 72 10.85 -6.17 -4.87
N SER A 73 10.62 -4.87 -4.79
CA SER A 73 11.16 -3.84 -5.68
C SER A 73 11.20 -2.49 -4.96
N THR A 74 11.93 -1.53 -5.49
CA THR A 74 11.95 -0.14 -4.97
C THR A 74 10.57 0.50 -4.97
N GLU A 75 9.72 0.17 -5.96
CA GLU A 75 8.33 0.62 -6.07
C GLU A 75 7.40 -0.60 -6.13
N PRO A 76 7.01 -1.16 -4.98
CA PRO A 76 6.18 -2.36 -4.96
C PRO A 76 4.70 -2.09 -5.28
N PHE A 77 4.26 -0.83 -5.30
CA PHE A 77 2.90 -0.44 -5.64
C PHE A 77 2.78 0.07 -7.07
N VAL A 78 1.67 -0.23 -7.73
CA VAL A 78 1.40 0.21 -9.09
C VAL A 78 0.62 1.52 -9.07
N ASN A 79 1.18 2.56 -9.68
CA ASN A 79 0.52 3.87 -9.74
C ASN A 79 -0.84 3.79 -10.46
N GLY A 80 -1.87 4.35 -9.81
CA GLY A 80 -3.22 4.43 -10.39
C GLY A 80 -4.04 3.13 -10.34
N LEU A 81 -3.48 2.06 -9.77
CA LEU A 81 -4.18 0.80 -9.57
C LEU A 81 -4.04 0.31 -8.12
N ALA A 82 -5.07 -0.33 -7.61
CA ALA A 82 -5.01 -1.04 -6.35
C ALA A 82 -4.25 -2.38 -6.53
N ALA A 83 -2.95 -2.25 -6.86
CA ALA A 83 -2.09 -3.39 -7.12
C ALA A 83 -0.70 -3.18 -6.51
N PHE A 84 -0.08 -4.29 -6.10
CA PHE A 84 1.23 -4.30 -5.44
C PHE A 84 1.88 -5.69 -5.53
N THR A 85 3.16 -5.76 -5.19
CA THR A 85 3.88 -7.03 -5.07
C THR A 85 4.02 -7.45 -3.61
N ILE A 86 3.99 -8.77 -3.37
CA ILE A 86 4.23 -9.38 -2.06
C ILE A 86 5.33 -10.43 -2.18
N VAL A 87 6.18 -10.49 -1.16
CA VAL A 87 7.29 -11.46 -1.05
C VAL A 87 6.98 -12.43 0.09
N ASP A 88 7.40 -13.68 -0.06
CA ASP A 88 7.29 -14.71 0.98
C ASP A 88 7.93 -14.23 2.29
N PRO A 89 7.26 -14.35 3.44
CA PRO A 89 7.81 -13.89 4.72
C PRO A 89 9.13 -14.56 5.13
N LYS A 90 9.46 -15.73 4.57
CA LYS A 90 10.74 -16.41 4.83
C LYS A 90 11.94 -15.69 4.20
N VAL A 91 11.72 -14.85 3.15
CA VAL A 91 12.79 -14.07 2.54
C VAL A 91 13.09 -12.87 3.44
N PRO A 92 14.31 -12.73 3.95
CA PRO A 92 14.64 -11.60 4.81
C PRO A 92 14.70 -10.31 3.98
N HIS A 93 14.01 -9.26 4.44
CA HIS A 93 14.20 -7.89 3.94
C HIS A 93 15.41 -7.27 4.63
N CYS A 94 15.94 -6.17 4.07
CA CYS A 94 17.08 -5.49 4.66
C CYS A 94 16.74 -4.97 6.06
N SER A 95 17.66 -5.13 7.02
CA SER A 95 17.50 -4.61 8.37
C SER A 95 17.70 -3.10 8.41
N ALA A 96 17.12 -2.43 9.40
CA ALA A 96 17.24 -0.98 9.55
C ALA A 96 18.68 -0.52 9.80
N ASP A 97 19.52 -1.38 10.39
CA ASP A 97 20.94 -1.16 10.68
C ASP A 97 21.87 -1.39 9.46
N GLU A 98 21.38 -2.00 8.40
CA GLU A 98 22.12 -2.15 7.13
C GLU A 98 22.18 -0.87 6.29
N GLY A 99 21.48 0.19 6.71
CA GLY A 99 21.51 1.49 6.05
C GLY A 99 20.84 1.55 4.67
N CYS A 100 20.01 0.56 4.35
CA CYS A 100 19.25 0.53 3.10
C CYS A 100 18.16 1.63 3.10
N PRO A 101 18.12 2.52 2.11
CA PRO A 101 17.09 3.56 2.03
C PRO A 101 15.70 3.00 1.71
N THR A 102 15.66 1.81 1.08
CA THR A 102 14.45 1.11 0.64
C THR A 102 14.47 -0.36 1.10
N PRO A 103 14.36 -0.65 2.41
CA PRO A 103 14.52 -2.01 2.94
C PRO A 103 13.54 -3.03 2.35
N TRP A 104 12.43 -2.56 1.80
CA TRP A 104 11.40 -3.38 1.13
C TRP A 104 11.77 -3.82 -0.30
N ASP A 105 12.87 -3.33 -0.88
CA ASP A 105 13.32 -3.77 -2.20
C ASP A 105 14.12 -5.08 -2.16
N TYR A 106 14.50 -5.52 -0.95
CA TYR A 106 15.26 -6.77 -0.73
C TYR A 106 16.61 -6.79 -1.47
N CYS A 107 17.29 -5.64 -1.59
CA CYS A 107 18.51 -5.51 -2.39
C CYS A 107 19.59 -6.55 -2.03
N CYS A 108 19.66 -6.99 -0.77
CA CYS A 108 20.62 -8.00 -0.28
C CYS A 108 20.20 -9.45 -0.58
N THR A 109 18.93 -9.69 -0.98
CA THR A 109 18.35 -11.03 -1.17
C THR A 109 17.53 -11.17 -2.45
N GLN A 110 17.81 -10.35 -3.46
CA GLN A 110 17.08 -10.31 -4.74
C GLN A 110 17.06 -11.66 -5.47
N ASP A 111 18.08 -12.49 -5.32
CA ASP A 111 18.13 -13.84 -5.84
C ASP A 111 17.01 -14.73 -5.28
N GLN A 112 16.68 -14.55 -3.99
CA GLN A 112 15.60 -15.28 -3.31
C GLN A 112 14.20 -14.71 -3.67
N VAL A 113 14.09 -13.41 -3.92
CA VAL A 113 12.82 -12.76 -4.26
C VAL A 113 12.22 -13.37 -5.52
N LYS A 114 13.02 -13.61 -6.56
CA LYS A 114 12.56 -14.10 -7.87
C LYS A 114 11.65 -15.34 -7.80
N GLY A 115 11.95 -16.28 -6.92
CA GLY A 115 11.15 -17.49 -6.71
C GLY A 115 10.04 -17.34 -5.65
N ASN A 116 9.97 -16.21 -4.97
CA ASN A 116 9.16 -16.01 -3.77
C ASN A 116 8.31 -14.72 -3.82
N ILE A 117 7.97 -14.25 -5.01
CA ILE A 117 7.20 -13.02 -5.23
C ILE A 117 5.90 -13.31 -6.00
N ALA A 118 4.84 -12.60 -5.68
CA ALA A 118 3.59 -12.59 -6.44
C ALA A 118 3.08 -11.16 -6.61
N THR A 119 2.33 -10.92 -7.69
CA THR A 119 1.59 -9.68 -7.90
C THR A 119 0.17 -9.84 -7.37
N VAL A 120 -0.31 -8.85 -6.64
CA VAL A 120 -1.68 -8.74 -6.16
C VAL A 120 -2.38 -7.62 -6.93
N LYS A 121 -3.56 -7.90 -7.48
CA LYS A 121 -4.44 -6.91 -8.10
C LYS A 121 -5.79 -7.00 -7.41
N VAL A 122 -6.20 -5.97 -6.70
CA VAL A 122 -7.53 -5.92 -6.11
C VAL A 122 -8.55 -5.75 -7.22
N VAL A 123 -9.57 -6.60 -7.22
CA VAL A 123 -10.60 -6.65 -8.25
C VAL A 123 -11.99 -6.53 -7.65
N ASP A 124 -12.94 -6.02 -8.44
CA ASP A 124 -14.37 -6.03 -8.11
C ASP A 124 -14.99 -7.42 -8.33
N GLY A 125 -16.29 -7.56 -8.02
CA GLY A 125 -17.03 -8.80 -8.22
C GLY A 125 -17.14 -9.26 -9.68
N ALA A 126 -16.79 -8.43 -10.65
CA ALA A 126 -16.69 -8.77 -12.06
C ALA A 126 -15.26 -9.11 -12.51
N GLY A 127 -14.29 -9.11 -11.60
CA GLY A 127 -12.88 -9.37 -11.89
C GLY A 127 -12.14 -8.19 -12.50
N LYS A 128 -12.73 -6.98 -12.50
CA LYS A 128 -12.10 -5.78 -13.02
C LYS A 128 -11.19 -5.17 -11.95
N PRO A 129 -9.92 -4.82 -12.29
CA PRO A 129 -9.02 -4.17 -11.36
C PRO A 129 -9.57 -2.83 -10.86
N ILE A 130 -9.44 -2.60 -9.54
CA ILE A 130 -9.82 -1.34 -8.89
C ILE A 130 -8.78 -0.28 -9.19
N THR A 131 -9.24 0.90 -9.61
CA THR A 131 -8.38 2.08 -9.79
C THR A 131 -8.15 2.78 -8.45
N GLY A 132 -6.98 3.41 -8.31
CA GLY A 132 -6.60 4.14 -7.11
C GLY A 132 -5.29 3.64 -6.50
N ASP A 133 -4.77 4.35 -5.52
CA ASP A 133 -3.57 3.95 -4.79
C ASP A 133 -3.93 2.89 -3.74
N ALA A 134 -3.30 1.72 -3.82
CA ALA A 134 -3.54 0.63 -2.87
C ALA A 134 -3.20 1.01 -1.42
N ARG A 135 -2.23 1.92 -1.20
CA ARG A 135 -1.88 2.41 0.14
C ARG A 135 -3.06 3.09 0.81
N GLN A 136 -3.71 3.99 0.08
CA GLN A 136 -4.89 4.72 0.57
C GLN A 136 -6.12 3.84 0.63
N LEU A 137 -6.32 3.03 -0.40
CA LEU A 137 -7.51 2.17 -0.50
C LEU A 137 -7.57 1.16 0.64
N LEU A 138 -6.46 0.49 0.93
CA LEU A 138 -6.40 -0.64 1.87
C LEU A 138 -5.75 -0.29 3.22
N GLY A 139 -5.17 0.89 3.39
CA GLY A 139 -4.43 1.26 4.58
C GLY A 139 -3.10 0.50 4.75
N VAL A 140 -2.47 0.11 3.64
CA VAL A 140 -1.20 -0.64 3.61
C VAL A 140 -0.01 0.25 3.27
N LYS A 141 1.17 -0.22 3.61
CA LYS A 141 2.46 0.40 3.27
C LYS A 141 3.49 -0.69 2.93
N GLU A 142 4.66 -0.25 2.52
CA GLU A 142 5.80 -1.14 2.35
C GLU A 142 6.06 -1.93 3.65
N LEU A 143 6.48 -3.17 3.51
CA LEU A 143 6.69 -4.15 4.58
C LEU A 143 5.44 -4.54 5.39
N SER A 144 4.24 -4.04 5.06
CA SER A 144 3.02 -4.60 5.66
C SER A 144 2.91 -6.08 5.33
N THR A 145 2.66 -6.91 6.36
CA THR A 145 2.31 -8.32 6.16
C THR A 145 0.81 -8.43 5.89
N VAL A 146 0.47 -9.04 4.77
CA VAL A 146 -0.92 -9.17 4.31
C VAL A 146 -1.30 -10.63 4.05
N VAL A 147 -2.57 -10.95 4.29
CA VAL A 147 -3.18 -12.21 3.84
C VAL A 147 -4.19 -11.89 2.75
N ILE A 148 -4.01 -12.50 1.58
CA ILE A 148 -4.76 -12.22 0.36
C ILE A 148 -5.62 -13.42 0.00
N GLN A 149 -6.91 -13.22 -0.22
CA GLN A 149 -7.77 -14.21 -0.85
C GLN A 149 -8.16 -13.76 -2.25
N GLY A 150 -8.15 -14.69 -3.19
CA GLY A 150 -8.54 -14.43 -4.56
C GLY A 150 -8.14 -15.54 -5.51
N LYS A 151 -8.27 -15.26 -6.78
CA LYS A 151 -8.01 -16.22 -7.86
C LYS A 151 -6.59 -16.06 -8.38
N ALA A 152 -5.84 -17.16 -8.41
CA ALA A 152 -4.50 -17.21 -8.99
C ALA A 152 -4.57 -17.20 -10.51
N THR A 153 -3.65 -16.49 -11.14
CA THR A 153 -3.38 -16.58 -12.59
C THR A 153 -1.87 -16.68 -12.81
N ARG A 154 -1.49 -17.41 -13.86
CA ARG A 154 -0.09 -17.56 -14.26
C ARG A 154 0.12 -17.06 -15.68
N ASP A 155 1.21 -16.34 -15.90
CA ASP A 155 1.65 -16.01 -17.24
C ASP A 155 2.55 -17.13 -17.83
N ASP A 156 2.89 -17.01 -19.12
CA ASP A 156 3.74 -17.98 -19.84
C ASP A 156 5.16 -18.08 -19.24
N GLN A 157 5.57 -17.15 -18.39
CA GLN A 157 6.85 -17.13 -17.69
C GLN A 157 6.76 -17.72 -16.29
N GLY A 158 5.57 -18.17 -15.87
CA GLY A 158 5.30 -18.75 -14.56
C GLY A 158 5.19 -17.73 -13.43
N ASN A 159 5.02 -16.44 -13.75
CA ASN A 159 4.76 -15.44 -12.72
C ASN A 159 3.36 -15.64 -12.15
N LEU A 160 3.26 -15.49 -10.83
CA LEU A 160 1.99 -15.61 -10.11
C LEU A 160 1.37 -14.23 -9.92
N THR A 161 0.14 -14.08 -10.37
CA THR A 161 -0.72 -12.94 -10.06
C THR A 161 -1.95 -13.44 -9.32
N VAL A 162 -2.41 -12.69 -8.31
CA VAL A 162 -3.67 -12.97 -7.61
C VAL A 162 -4.65 -11.83 -7.85
N ALA A 163 -5.78 -12.15 -8.47
CA ALA A 163 -6.96 -11.29 -8.55
C ALA A 163 -7.66 -11.32 -7.17
N ALA A 164 -7.29 -10.37 -6.32
CA ALA A 164 -7.66 -10.35 -4.91
C ALA A 164 -9.06 -9.76 -4.72
N THR A 165 -9.92 -10.49 -4.05
CA THR A 165 -11.24 -10.03 -3.60
C THR A 165 -11.23 -9.62 -2.13
N THR A 166 -10.23 -10.10 -1.36
CA THR A 166 -10.11 -9.83 0.08
C THR A 166 -8.64 -9.66 0.47
N VAL A 167 -8.38 -8.67 1.29
CA VAL A 167 -7.07 -8.37 1.87
C VAL A 167 -7.24 -8.26 3.39
N PHE A 168 -6.47 -9.00 4.15
CA PHE A 168 -6.33 -8.81 5.58
C PHE A 168 -4.94 -8.24 5.86
N VAL A 169 -4.86 -7.18 6.65
CA VAL A 169 -3.59 -6.55 7.03
C VAL A 169 -3.27 -6.98 8.45
N ARG A 170 -2.15 -7.68 8.64
CA ARG A 170 -1.72 -8.07 9.99
C ARG A 170 -1.30 -6.83 10.78
N PRO A 171 -1.83 -6.63 11.99
CA PRO A 171 -1.40 -5.51 12.83
C PRO A 171 0.02 -5.71 13.34
N GLY A 172 0.86 -4.65 13.23
CA GLY A 172 2.06 -4.49 14.06
C GLY A 172 3.23 -5.47 13.83
N GLU A 173 3.51 -5.88 12.59
CA GLU A 173 4.83 -6.47 12.29
C GLU A 173 5.75 -5.44 11.65
#